data_6dd7315638da6105d42516ab643e3cf1
#
_entry.id   6dd7315638da6105d42516ab643e3cf1
#
_cell.length_a   1.000
_cell.length_b   1.000
_cell.length_c   1.000
_cell.angle_alpha   90.00
_cell.angle_beta   90.00
_cell.angle_gamma   90.00
#
_symmetry.space_group_name_H-M   'P 1'
#
loop_
_entity.id
_entity.type
_entity.pdbx_description
1 polymer ?
#
loop_
_entity_poly.entity_id
_entity_poly.type
_entity_poly.pdbx_seq_one_letter_code
_entity_poly.pdbx_strand_id
1 'polypeptide(L)'
;SYLFVSNHQSMFDVWLIYGWLPVIFKWLMKAELRKVPFVGTACKAAGHIFVDRRNPKAAMESMEEVKKQLKDGVCTVIFPEGTRTKDGQVGRFKRGAFQIALDLQLPVVPISLSGCYNVLPKGKPFVYRRPVRMYVGEPIDITQFENHNDAIEFVRGKVIENITQ
;
A
#
# COMPACT_ATOMS: atom_id res chain seq x y z
N SER A 1 10.63 -1.34 11.57
CA SER A 1 9.47 -1.62 10.66
C SER A 1 8.86 -0.33 10.17
N TYR A 2 8.38 -0.29 8.94
CA TYR A 2 7.76 0.87 8.30
C TYR A 2 6.41 0.50 7.70
N LEU A 3 5.50 1.47 7.58
CA LEU A 3 4.35 1.39 6.71
C LEU A 3 4.68 2.09 5.38
N PHE A 4 4.91 1.35 4.32
CA PHE A 4 5.04 1.89 2.97
C PHE A 4 3.66 2.16 2.38
N VAL A 5 3.48 3.37 1.85
CA VAL A 5 2.22 3.87 1.30
C VAL A 5 2.45 4.28 -0.14
N SER A 6 1.74 3.68 -1.07
CA SER A 6 1.93 3.94 -2.50
C SER A 6 0.63 4.25 -3.23
N ASN A 7 0.71 5.04 -4.31
CA ASN A 7 -0.36 5.14 -5.30
C ASN A 7 -0.58 3.80 -6.03
N HIS A 8 -1.79 3.58 -6.53
CA HIS A 8 -2.16 2.33 -7.19
C HIS A 8 -2.69 2.56 -8.60
N GLN A 9 -1.83 2.37 -9.58
CA GLN A 9 -2.13 2.61 -10.99
C GLN A 9 -2.49 1.33 -11.76
N SER A 10 -1.84 0.20 -11.42
CA SER A 10 -1.86 -1.01 -12.22
C SER A 10 -1.62 -2.26 -11.37
N MET A 11 -1.86 -3.43 -11.93
CA MET A 11 -1.32 -4.67 -11.35
C MET A 11 0.21 -4.74 -11.45
N PHE A 12 0.80 -3.99 -12.37
CA PHE A 12 2.24 -3.90 -12.53
C PHE A 12 2.94 -3.26 -11.32
N ASP A 13 2.23 -2.42 -10.55
CA ASP A 13 2.72 -1.81 -9.31
C ASP A 13 3.25 -2.85 -8.32
N VAL A 14 2.51 -3.98 -8.21
CA VAL A 14 2.86 -5.07 -7.30
C VAL A 14 4.20 -5.69 -7.68
N TRP A 15 4.41 -5.95 -8.96
CA TRP A 15 5.67 -6.53 -9.45
C TRP A 15 6.83 -5.55 -9.36
N LEU A 16 6.57 -4.27 -9.61
CA LEU A 16 7.59 -3.23 -9.48
C LEU A 16 8.07 -3.12 -8.02
N ILE A 17 7.15 -3.11 -7.06
CA ILE A 17 7.49 -3.06 -5.63
C ILE A 17 8.22 -4.34 -5.20
N TYR A 18 7.78 -5.53 -5.62
CA TYR A 18 8.47 -6.78 -5.30
C TYR A 18 9.89 -6.85 -5.88
N GLY A 19 10.09 -6.32 -7.07
CA GLY A 19 11.38 -6.38 -7.74
C GLY A 19 12.42 -5.37 -7.25
N TRP A 20 11.97 -4.25 -6.68
CA TRP A 20 12.86 -3.13 -6.43
C TRP A 20 12.86 -2.59 -5.00
N LEU A 21 11.91 -2.98 -4.15
CA LEU A 21 11.92 -2.58 -2.74
C LEU A 21 12.84 -3.52 -1.93
N PRO A 22 14.02 -3.07 -1.47
CA PRO A 22 15.06 -3.94 -0.91
C PRO A 22 14.85 -4.24 0.58
N VAL A 23 13.61 -4.51 0.99
CA VAL A 23 13.26 -4.84 2.37
C VAL A 23 12.27 -5.99 2.43
N ILE A 24 12.26 -6.73 3.53
CA ILE A 24 11.25 -7.76 3.79
C ILE A 24 9.93 -7.07 4.15
N PHE A 25 8.89 -7.32 3.39
CA PHE A 25 7.60 -6.72 3.65
C PHE A 25 6.43 -7.68 3.44
N LYS A 26 5.30 -7.34 4.04
CA LYS A 26 4.01 -7.99 3.85
C LYS A 26 3.01 -7.02 3.25
N TRP A 27 2.22 -7.50 2.29
CA TRP A 27 1.09 -6.72 1.79
C TRP A 27 -0.02 -6.67 2.82
N LEU A 28 -0.56 -5.48 3.00
CA LEU A 28 -1.79 -5.28 3.74
C LEU A 28 -2.95 -5.16 2.76
N MET A 29 -3.79 -6.16 2.70
CA MET A 29 -4.81 -6.28 1.66
C MET A 29 -6.20 -6.55 2.22
N LYS A 30 -7.22 -6.37 1.36
CA LYS A 30 -8.61 -6.62 1.74
C LYS A 30 -8.86 -8.11 1.98
N ALA A 31 -9.65 -8.43 3.02
CA ALA A 31 -10.02 -9.81 3.35
C ALA A 31 -10.72 -10.57 2.20
N GLU A 32 -11.46 -9.87 1.34
CA GLU A 32 -12.14 -10.45 0.18
C GLU A 32 -11.17 -11.09 -0.83
N LEU A 33 -9.93 -10.59 -0.91
CA LEU A 33 -8.91 -11.16 -1.80
C LEU A 33 -8.51 -12.58 -1.39
N ARG A 34 -8.75 -12.99 -0.14
CA ARG A 34 -8.57 -14.37 0.32
C ARG A 34 -9.40 -15.38 -0.47
N LYS A 35 -10.55 -14.95 -1.00
CA LYS A 35 -11.50 -15.78 -1.76
C LYS A 35 -11.19 -15.87 -3.26
N VAL A 36 -10.23 -15.08 -3.75
CA VAL A 36 -9.86 -15.08 -5.16
C VAL A 36 -9.01 -16.33 -5.43
N PRO A 37 -9.43 -17.20 -6.37
CA PRO A 37 -8.70 -18.42 -6.71
C PRO A 37 -7.23 -18.13 -7.04
N PHE A 38 -6.34 -19.02 -6.61
CA PHE A 38 -4.88 -18.92 -6.73
C PHE A 38 -4.26 -17.72 -5.99
N VAL A 39 -4.81 -16.51 -6.10
CA VAL A 39 -4.29 -15.29 -5.45
C VAL A 39 -4.40 -15.40 -3.94
N GLY A 40 -5.57 -15.77 -3.41
CA GLY A 40 -5.78 -15.87 -1.95
C GLY A 40 -4.86 -16.91 -1.32
N THR A 41 -4.69 -18.06 -1.96
CA THR A 41 -3.81 -19.14 -1.47
C THR A 41 -2.34 -18.72 -1.53
N ALA A 42 -1.90 -18.12 -2.63
CA ALA A 42 -0.52 -17.64 -2.78
C ALA A 42 -0.19 -16.54 -1.76
N CYS A 43 -1.09 -15.57 -1.60
CA CYS A 43 -0.91 -14.50 -0.63
C CYS A 43 -0.89 -15.00 0.83
N LYS A 44 -1.71 -16.01 1.15
CA LYS A 44 -1.68 -16.66 2.46
C LYS A 44 -0.36 -17.40 2.69
N ALA A 45 0.09 -18.19 1.71
CA ALA A 45 1.36 -18.91 1.78
C ALA A 45 2.56 -17.95 1.93
N ALA A 46 2.52 -16.79 1.27
CA ALA A 46 3.52 -15.73 1.41
C ALA A 46 3.43 -14.97 2.76
N GLY A 47 2.45 -15.28 3.61
CA GLY A 47 2.25 -14.64 4.91
C GLY A 47 1.76 -13.19 4.79
N HIS A 48 1.03 -12.85 3.72
CA HIS A 48 0.43 -11.52 3.61
C HIS A 48 -0.77 -11.35 4.52
N ILE A 49 -1.04 -10.12 4.92
CA ILE A 49 -2.02 -9.78 5.95
C ILE A 49 -3.33 -9.38 5.30
N PHE A 50 -4.41 -10.07 5.67
CA PHE A 50 -5.75 -9.77 5.21
C PHE A 50 -6.52 -9.05 6.31
N VAL A 51 -7.02 -7.85 6.02
CA VAL A 51 -7.79 -7.04 6.98
C VAL A 51 -9.25 -6.95 6.55
N ASP A 52 -10.16 -7.38 7.42
CA ASP A 52 -11.58 -7.12 7.27
C ASP A 52 -11.95 -5.82 7.97
N ARG A 53 -12.13 -4.76 7.19
CA ARG A 53 -12.44 -3.41 7.71
C ARG A 53 -13.94 -3.18 7.94
N ARG A 54 -14.80 -4.16 7.65
CA ARG A 54 -16.25 -4.05 7.80
C ARG A 54 -16.73 -4.53 9.16
N ASN A 55 -15.96 -5.39 9.80
CA ASN A 55 -16.25 -5.92 11.13
C ASN A 55 -15.20 -5.41 12.13
N PRO A 56 -15.59 -4.56 13.12
CA PRO A 56 -14.65 -4.01 14.08
C PRO A 56 -13.89 -5.07 14.89
N LYS A 57 -14.55 -6.17 15.28
CA LYS A 57 -13.90 -7.26 16.00
C LYS A 57 -12.86 -7.97 15.13
N ALA A 58 -13.20 -8.31 13.90
CA ALA A 58 -12.28 -8.91 12.95
C ALA A 58 -11.12 -7.96 12.57
N ALA A 59 -11.38 -6.65 12.56
CA ALA A 59 -10.33 -5.65 12.36
C ALA A 59 -9.34 -5.63 13.53
N MET A 60 -9.80 -5.72 14.77
CA MET A 60 -8.93 -5.83 15.96
C MET A 60 -8.10 -7.11 15.95
N GLU A 61 -8.71 -8.26 15.64
CA GLU A 61 -7.98 -9.54 15.52
C GLU A 61 -6.91 -9.47 14.42
N SER A 62 -7.26 -8.86 13.29
CA SER A 62 -6.30 -8.61 12.20
C SER A 62 -5.15 -7.69 12.65
N MET A 63 -5.43 -6.70 13.50
CA MET A 63 -4.42 -5.78 14.04
C MET A 63 -3.43 -6.50 14.94
N GLU A 64 -3.89 -7.39 15.83
CA GLU A 64 -3.00 -8.20 16.65
C GLU A 64 -2.11 -9.14 15.80
N GLU A 65 -2.65 -9.67 14.72
CA GLU A 65 -1.86 -10.46 13.76
C GLU A 65 -0.81 -9.58 13.06
N VAL A 66 -1.17 -8.35 12.65
CA VAL A 66 -0.23 -7.36 12.10
C VAL A 66 0.90 -7.10 13.10
N LYS A 67 0.58 -6.82 14.36
CA LYS A 67 1.58 -6.58 15.42
C LYS A 67 2.56 -7.73 15.57
N LYS A 68 2.07 -8.97 15.53
CA LYS A 68 2.91 -10.17 15.63
C LYS A 68 3.85 -10.31 14.44
N GLN A 69 3.35 -10.03 13.23
CA GLN A 69 4.12 -10.20 11.99
C GLN A 69 5.11 -9.06 11.72
N LEU A 70 4.90 -7.87 12.30
CA LEU A 70 5.80 -6.72 12.16
C LEU A 70 6.95 -6.70 13.17
N LYS A 71 7.13 -7.76 13.94
CA LYS A 71 8.33 -7.94 14.75
C LYS A 71 9.54 -8.17 13.83
N ASP A 72 10.72 -7.88 14.35
CA ASP A 72 11.99 -8.20 13.71
C ASP A 72 12.26 -7.48 12.37
N GLY A 73 11.77 -6.23 12.24
CA GLY A 73 12.09 -5.39 11.09
C GLY A 73 11.23 -5.64 9.84
N VAL A 74 10.24 -6.54 9.89
CA VAL A 74 9.30 -6.74 8.78
C VAL A 74 8.46 -5.48 8.58
N CYS A 75 8.37 -5.05 7.33
CA CYS A 75 7.59 -3.86 6.94
C CYS A 75 6.22 -4.25 6.35
N THR A 76 5.35 -3.27 6.19
CA THR A 76 4.10 -3.44 5.45
C THR A 76 4.01 -2.50 4.27
N VAL A 77 3.35 -2.94 3.20
CA VAL A 77 3.04 -2.13 2.03
C VAL A 77 1.52 -2.09 1.85
N ILE A 78 0.99 -0.90 1.57
CA ILE A 78 -0.42 -0.69 1.34
C ILE A 78 -0.67 0.29 0.19
N PHE A 79 -1.76 0.04 -0.54
CA PHE A 79 -2.35 1.02 -1.45
C PHE A 79 -3.56 1.67 -0.77
N PRO A 80 -3.41 2.89 -0.22
CA PRO A 80 -4.45 3.51 0.62
C PRO A 80 -5.68 3.95 -0.18
N GLU A 81 -5.59 4.07 -1.49
CA GLU A 81 -6.73 4.31 -2.38
C GLU A 81 -7.73 3.14 -2.33
N GLY A 82 -7.25 1.92 -2.05
CA GLY A 82 -8.04 0.70 -1.95
C GLY A 82 -8.57 0.17 -3.28
N THR A 83 -8.25 0.81 -4.39
CA THR A 83 -8.54 0.39 -5.77
C THR A 83 -7.55 1.03 -6.72
N ARG A 84 -7.33 0.41 -7.88
CA ARG A 84 -6.54 1.00 -8.96
C ARG A 84 -7.25 2.22 -9.54
N THR A 85 -6.47 3.24 -9.90
CA THR A 85 -6.97 4.41 -10.61
C THR A 85 -7.69 4.04 -11.91
N LYS A 86 -8.57 4.91 -12.36
CA LYS A 86 -9.26 4.78 -13.66
C LYS A 86 -8.65 5.68 -14.74
N ASP A 87 -8.02 6.75 -14.34
CA ASP A 87 -7.53 7.85 -15.18
C ASP A 87 -6.04 8.16 -15.04
N GLY A 88 -5.34 7.38 -14.21
CA GLY A 88 -3.91 7.58 -13.94
C GLY A 88 -3.63 8.57 -12.79
N GLN A 89 -4.65 9.25 -12.27
CA GLN A 89 -4.47 10.19 -11.17
C GLN A 89 -4.43 9.49 -9.82
N VAL A 90 -3.75 10.09 -8.85
CA VAL A 90 -3.72 9.59 -7.47
C VAL A 90 -5.02 9.95 -6.77
N GLY A 91 -5.79 8.95 -6.43
CA GLY A 91 -7.05 9.09 -5.72
C GLY A 91 -6.88 9.52 -4.26
N ARG A 92 -8.02 9.64 -3.58
CA ARG A 92 -8.04 9.95 -2.15
C ARG A 92 -7.49 8.77 -1.34
N PHE A 93 -6.65 9.07 -0.35
CA PHE A 93 -6.14 8.09 0.60
C PHE A 93 -7.16 7.86 1.73
N LYS A 94 -7.43 6.59 2.03
CA LYS A 94 -8.40 6.19 3.04
C LYS A 94 -7.78 6.19 4.43
N ARG A 95 -8.44 6.82 5.40
CA ARG A 95 -8.01 6.91 6.79
C ARG A 95 -7.64 5.55 7.41
N GLY A 96 -8.42 4.51 7.15
CA GLY A 96 -8.18 3.17 7.71
C GLY A 96 -6.84 2.53 7.30
N ALA A 97 -6.17 3.04 6.26
CA ALA A 97 -4.82 2.61 5.90
C ALA A 97 -3.78 3.12 6.90
N PHE A 98 -3.98 4.35 7.39
CA PHE A 98 -3.06 5.04 8.29
C PHE A 98 -3.28 4.68 9.76
N GLN A 99 -4.48 4.18 10.09
CA GLN A 99 -4.80 3.77 11.46
C GLN A 99 -3.80 2.74 12.01
N ILE A 100 -3.32 1.84 11.15
CA ILE A 100 -2.30 0.85 11.50
C ILE A 100 -0.98 1.51 11.90
N ALA A 101 -0.55 2.53 11.16
CA ALA A 101 0.67 3.25 11.48
C ALA A 101 0.54 4.00 12.82
N LEU A 102 -0.63 4.59 13.08
CA LEU A 102 -0.91 5.26 14.36
C LEU A 102 -0.92 4.28 15.53
N ASP A 103 -1.65 3.16 15.40
CA ASP A 103 -1.81 2.16 16.47
C ASP A 103 -0.49 1.45 16.81
N LEU A 104 0.40 1.31 15.83
CA LEU A 104 1.71 0.65 15.99
C LEU A 104 2.87 1.63 16.06
N GLN A 105 2.59 2.94 16.02
CA GLN A 105 3.62 4.01 16.00
C GLN A 105 4.69 3.78 14.91
N LEU A 106 4.25 3.34 13.73
CA LEU A 106 5.14 3.09 12.60
C LEU A 106 5.34 4.37 11.78
N PRO A 107 6.58 4.73 11.46
CA PRO A 107 6.83 5.75 10.46
C PRO A 107 6.24 5.33 9.11
N VAL A 108 5.66 6.29 8.40
CA VAL A 108 5.07 6.11 7.06
C VAL A 108 6.08 6.52 6.01
N VAL A 109 6.36 5.63 5.06
CA VAL A 109 7.27 5.90 3.94
C VAL A 109 6.46 6.01 2.65
N PRO A 110 6.40 7.18 2.00
CA PRO A 110 5.71 7.34 0.73
C PRO A 110 6.49 6.70 -0.40
N ILE A 111 5.80 5.95 -1.25
CA ILE A 111 6.32 5.42 -2.51
C ILE A 111 5.53 6.03 -3.67
N SER A 112 6.23 6.61 -4.63
CA SER A 112 5.65 7.16 -5.84
C SER A 112 5.94 6.25 -7.03
N LEU A 113 4.89 5.74 -7.66
CA LEU A 113 4.97 4.90 -8.86
C LEU A 113 4.54 5.71 -10.07
N SER A 114 5.39 5.73 -11.09
CA SER A 114 5.13 6.44 -12.36
C SER A 114 5.16 5.48 -13.53
N GLY A 115 4.29 5.70 -14.51
CA GLY A 115 4.25 4.95 -15.77
C GLY A 115 3.53 3.62 -15.73
N CYS A 116 3.25 3.03 -14.58
CA CYS A 116 2.60 1.71 -14.46
C CYS A 116 1.18 1.71 -15.07
N TYR A 117 0.47 2.83 -15.01
CA TYR A 117 -0.84 3.00 -15.67
C TYR A 117 -0.74 2.76 -17.18
N ASN A 118 0.33 3.26 -17.83
CA ASN A 118 0.54 3.13 -19.26
C ASN A 118 1.08 1.74 -19.66
N VAL A 119 1.64 0.98 -18.72
CA VAL A 119 2.10 -0.40 -18.95
C VAL A 119 0.93 -1.36 -19.00
N LEU A 120 0.01 -1.30 -18.03
CA LEU A 120 -1.14 -2.19 -17.93
C LEU A 120 -2.34 -1.46 -17.31
N PRO A 121 -3.08 -0.67 -18.11
CA PRO A 121 -4.28 0.02 -17.65
C PRO A 121 -5.32 -0.95 -17.10
N LYS A 122 -6.07 -0.51 -16.10
CA LYS A 122 -7.15 -1.32 -15.50
C LYS A 122 -8.17 -1.72 -16.55
N GLY A 123 -8.44 -3.03 -16.65
CA GLY A 123 -9.42 -3.59 -17.60
C GLY A 123 -8.88 -3.83 -19.01
N LYS A 124 -7.62 -3.56 -19.27
CA LYS A 124 -6.98 -3.89 -20.54
C LYS A 124 -6.22 -5.22 -20.42
N PRO A 125 -6.27 -6.10 -21.44
CA PRO A 125 -5.59 -7.40 -21.39
C PRO A 125 -4.13 -7.34 -21.86
N PHE A 126 -3.69 -6.24 -22.47
CA PHE A 126 -2.38 -6.14 -23.09
C PHE A 126 -1.42 -5.33 -22.23
N VAL A 127 -0.17 -5.81 -22.17
CA VAL A 127 0.96 -5.15 -21.53
C VAL A 127 1.72 -4.36 -22.58
N TYR A 128 1.92 -3.07 -22.34
CA TYR A 128 2.65 -2.19 -23.22
C TYR A 128 4.06 -1.93 -22.66
N ARG A 129 5.07 -1.99 -23.51
CA ARG A 129 6.44 -1.63 -23.12
C ARG A 129 6.53 -0.11 -22.91
N ARG A 130 6.57 0.31 -21.66
CA ARG A 130 6.68 1.70 -21.23
C ARG A 130 7.69 1.82 -20.09
N PRO A 131 8.39 2.96 -19.96
CA PRO A 131 9.23 3.20 -18.80
C PRO A 131 8.38 3.26 -17.53
N VAL A 132 8.92 2.70 -16.47
CA VAL A 132 8.32 2.79 -15.12
C VAL A 132 9.39 3.30 -14.15
N ARG A 133 8.95 4.02 -13.14
CA ARG A 133 9.83 4.54 -12.09
C ARG A 133 9.20 4.31 -10.73
N MET A 134 10.02 3.96 -9.77
CA MET A 134 9.66 3.93 -8.35
C MET A 134 10.59 4.89 -7.61
N TYR A 135 9.99 5.78 -6.84
CA TYR A 135 10.70 6.64 -5.90
C TYR A 135 10.24 6.29 -4.49
N VAL A 136 11.19 6.09 -3.58
CA VAL A 136 10.94 5.84 -2.16
C VAL A 136 11.38 7.09 -1.40
N GLY A 137 10.41 7.72 -0.72
CA GLY A 137 10.65 8.94 0.04
C GLY A 137 11.19 8.68 1.44
N GLU A 138 11.37 9.77 2.19
CA GLU A 138 11.82 9.72 3.58
C GLU A 138 10.70 9.27 4.53
N PRO A 139 11.04 8.60 5.64
CA PRO A 139 10.08 8.25 6.67
C PRO A 139 9.43 9.49 7.31
N ILE A 140 8.12 9.44 7.46
CA ILE A 140 7.30 10.50 8.04
C ILE A 140 6.67 9.97 9.33
N ASP A 141 6.91 10.64 10.44
CA ASP A 141 6.21 10.40 11.69
C ASP A 141 4.85 11.11 11.66
N ILE A 142 3.81 10.35 11.42
CA ILE A 142 2.44 10.88 11.33
C ILE A 142 1.81 11.19 12.69
N THR A 143 2.44 10.80 13.79
CA THR A 143 1.96 11.12 15.14
C THR A 143 2.20 12.59 15.52
N GLN A 144 3.07 13.28 14.81
CA GLN A 144 3.39 14.70 15.02
C GLN A 144 2.31 15.66 14.47
N PHE A 145 1.33 15.14 13.74
CA PHE A 145 0.24 15.94 13.20
C PHE A 145 -0.92 15.99 14.18
N GLU A 146 -1.40 17.20 14.49
CA GLU A 146 -2.58 17.37 15.36
C GLU A 146 -3.85 16.75 14.75
N ASN A 147 -3.97 16.80 13.42
CA ASN A 147 -5.08 16.25 12.67
C ASN A 147 -4.63 15.12 11.76
N HIS A 148 -5.21 13.93 11.95
CA HIS A 148 -4.90 12.76 11.13
C HIS A 148 -5.21 12.95 9.64
N ASN A 149 -6.20 13.77 9.27
CA ASN A 149 -6.50 14.03 7.86
C ASN A 149 -5.38 14.87 7.22
N ASP A 150 -4.79 15.81 7.96
CA ASP A 150 -3.67 16.62 7.47
C ASP A 150 -2.43 15.75 7.25
N ALA A 151 -2.17 14.80 8.16
CA ALA A 151 -1.11 13.80 7.98
C ALA A 151 -1.32 12.97 6.70
N ILE A 152 -2.55 12.53 6.44
CA ILE A 152 -2.90 11.72 5.27
C ILE A 152 -2.70 12.54 3.98
N GLU A 153 -3.18 13.78 3.93
CA GLU A 153 -3.02 14.64 2.76
C GLU A 153 -1.56 15.06 2.56
N PHE A 154 -0.81 15.26 3.64
CA PHE A 154 0.64 15.50 3.55
C PHE A 154 1.38 14.31 2.91
N VAL A 155 1.13 13.08 3.39
CA VAL A 155 1.73 11.87 2.81
C VAL A 155 1.29 11.69 1.36
N ARG A 156 0.01 11.93 1.06
CA ARG A 156 -0.51 11.89 -0.31
C ARG A 156 0.20 12.92 -1.21
N GLY A 157 0.40 14.13 -0.72
CA GLY A 157 1.16 15.17 -1.39
C GLY A 157 2.58 14.72 -1.74
N LYS A 158 3.27 14.07 -0.79
CA LYS A 158 4.62 13.51 -1.01
C LYS A 158 4.64 12.39 -2.06
N VAL A 159 3.58 11.59 -2.15
CA VAL A 159 3.47 10.59 -3.25
C VAL A 159 3.28 11.29 -4.60
N ILE A 160 2.45 12.33 -4.68
CA ILE A 160 2.17 13.05 -5.94
C ILE A 160 3.38 13.82 -6.42
N GLU A 161 4.08 14.51 -5.53
CA GLU A 161 5.24 15.37 -5.81
C GLU A 161 6.34 14.64 -6.63
N ASN A 162 6.49 13.35 -6.40
CA ASN A 162 7.54 12.54 -7.04
C ASN A 162 7.02 11.65 -8.20
N ILE A 163 5.76 11.83 -8.62
CA ILE A 163 5.25 11.21 -9.83
C ILE A 163 5.73 12.02 -11.04
N THR A 164 6.53 11.41 -11.86
CA THR A 164 6.92 11.99 -13.17
C THR A 164 5.93 11.54 -14.23
N GLN A 165 5.48 12.49 -15.04
CA GLN A 165 4.62 12.23 -16.21
C GLN A 165 5.36 11.51 -17.33
#